data_320110bdfee6e11d33eb6f16e5b91edf
#
_entry.id   320110bdfee6e11d33eb6f16e5b91edf
#
_cell.length_a   1.000
_cell.length_b   1.000
_cell.length_c   1.000
_cell.angle_alpha   90.00
_cell.angle_beta   90.00
_cell.angle_gamma   90.00
#
_symmetry.space_group_name_H-M   'P 1'
#
loop_
_entity.id
_entity.type
_entity.pdbx_description
1 polymer ?
#
loop_
_entity_poly.entity_id
_entity_poly.type
_entity_poly.pdbx_seq_one_letter_code
_entity_poly.pdbx_strand_id
1 'polypeptide(L)'
;MSLKRLVIKIGTNVLQHTNGKLDYKLISELTSQIARIRSIGHEVLLVSSGAVGAGRELFSVDESGNTLASHQILASVGQAKLIQIYSDSFMKHKTNVAQILLTRGDFGLRKSYLNIRNTLENLLKYRIVPIVNENDVVATEELDLNFGDNDLLAVYLATLIGADQLFFLTVAPGLLKEESPVVPPAELEQKVAPPIESSSDN
;
A
#
# COMPACT_ATOMS: atom_id res chain seq x y z
N MET A 1 -4.48 25.68 -8.38
CA MET A 1 -3.52 24.57 -8.20
C MET A 1 -3.87 23.50 -9.21
N SER A 2 -2.88 22.93 -9.90
CA SER A 2 -3.13 21.78 -10.78
C SER A 2 -3.57 20.57 -9.95
N LEU A 3 -4.53 19.79 -10.45
CA LEU A 3 -4.90 18.51 -9.86
C LEU A 3 -3.68 17.60 -9.86
N LYS A 4 -3.47 16.89 -8.75
CA LYS A 4 -2.39 15.91 -8.62
C LYS A 4 -2.93 14.56 -8.25
N ARG A 5 -2.28 13.53 -8.75
CA ARG A 5 -2.51 12.13 -8.38
C ARG A 5 -1.43 11.70 -7.41
N LEU A 6 -1.84 11.26 -6.24
CA LEU A 6 -0.95 10.95 -5.13
C LEU A 6 -1.07 9.47 -4.76
N VAL A 7 0.05 8.82 -4.55
CA VAL A 7 0.11 7.51 -3.91
C VAL A 7 0.71 7.71 -2.52
N ILE A 8 0.05 7.17 -1.50
CA ILE A 8 0.49 7.24 -0.10
C ILE A 8 0.66 5.81 0.40
N LYS A 9 1.87 5.42 0.74
CA LYS A 9 2.15 4.14 1.38
C LYS A 9 2.30 4.31 2.89
N ILE A 10 1.62 3.47 3.66
CA ILE A 10 1.71 3.47 5.12
C ILE A 10 2.29 2.13 5.58
N GLY A 11 3.44 2.19 6.25
CA GLY A 11 4.12 1.01 6.79
C GLY A 11 3.45 0.48 8.06
N THR A 12 3.67 -0.80 8.35
CA THR A 12 3.13 -1.49 9.53
C THR A 12 3.48 -0.78 10.83
N ASN A 13 4.75 -0.39 10.99
CA ASN A 13 5.23 0.28 12.21
C ASN A 13 4.64 1.69 12.44
N VAL A 14 4.07 2.30 11.41
CA VAL A 14 3.33 3.56 11.53
C VAL A 14 1.92 3.30 12.02
N LEU A 15 1.30 2.22 11.54
CA LEU A 15 -0.09 1.88 11.86
C LEU A 15 -0.28 1.19 13.21
N GLN A 16 0.80 0.81 13.88
CA GLN A 16 0.76 0.01 15.11
C GLN A 16 1.49 0.70 16.26
N HIS A 17 0.95 0.51 17.46
CA HIS A 17 1.66 0.79 18.68
C HIS A 17 2.77 -0.25 18.93
N THR A 18 3.66 0.02 19.88
CA THR A 18 4.75 -0.88 20.28
C THR A 18 4.27 -2.26 20.76
N ASN A 19 3.01 -2.38 21.16
CA ASN A 19 2.37 -3.64 21.57
C ASN A 19 1.75 -4.42 20.40
N GLY A 20 1.96 -3.97 19.15
CA GLY A 20 1.47 -4.62 17.93
C GLY A 20 -0.01 -4.36 17.61
N LYS A 21 -0.74 -3.61 18.44
CA LYS A 21 -2.14 -3.22 18.15
C LYS A 21 -2.19 -2.03 17.21
N LEU A 22 -3.27 -1.97 16.40
CA LEU A 22 -3.48 -0.85 15.50
C LEU A 22 -3.70 0.47 16.26
N ASP A 23 -3.11 1.54 15.74
CA ASP A 23 -3.37 2.91 16.22
C ASP A 23 -4.57 3.49 15.49
N TYR A 24 -5.76 3.25 16.04
CA TYR A 24 -7.03 3.75 15.51
C TYR A 24 -7.10 5.27 15.45
N LYS A 25 -6.41 5.95 16.39
CA LYS A 25 -6.36 7.41 16.42
C LYS A 25 -5.58 7.93 15.22
N LEU A 26 -4.40 7.37 15.00
CA LEU A 26 -3.57 7.73 13.85
C LEU A 26 -4.29 7.44 12.53
N ILE A 27 -4.95 6.28 12.39
CA ILE A 27 -5.74 5.95 11.20
C ILE A 27 -6.84 7.00 10.97
N SER A 28 -7.53 7.42 12.03
CA SER A 28 -8.55 8.47 11.93
C SER A 28 -7.98 9.82 11.52
N GLU A 29 -6.81 10.20 12.03
CA GLU A 29 -6.12 11.43 11.66
C GLU A 29 -5.65 11.40 10.19
N LEU A 30 -5.04 10.30 9.77
CA LEU A 30 -4.59 10.10 8.38
C LEU A 30 -5.75 10.15 7.38
N THR A 31 -6.84 9.45 7.66
CA THR A 31 -8.01 9.45 6.78
C THR A 31 -8.67 10.83 6.70
N SER A 32 -8.68 11.59 7.79
CA SER A 32 -9.12 12.99 7.81
C SER A 32 -8.25 13.87 6.90
N GLN A 33 -6.93 13.75 6.99
CA GLN A 33 -6.01 14.50 6.14
C GLN A 33 -6.16 14.12 4.67
N ILE A 34 -6.27 12.82 4.36
CA ILE A 34 -6.49 12.34 2.99
C ILE A 34 -7.82 12.87 2.44
N ALA A 35 -8.89 12.82 3.22
CA ALA A 35 -10.18 13.37 2.83
C ALA A 35 -10.09 14.87 2.53
N ARG A 36 -9.33 15.63 3.32
CA ARG A 36 -9.06 17.05 3.09
C ARG A 36 -8.27 17.27 1.78
N ILE A 37 -7.22 16.51 1.52
CA ILE A 37 -6.46 16.56 0.27
C ILE A 37 -7.39 16.32 -0.94
N ARG A 38 -8.28 15.32 -0.83
CA ARG A 38 -9.26 15.02 -1.87
C ARG A 38 -10.31 16.11 -2.05
N SER A 39 -10.73 16.77 -0.97
CA SER A 39 -11.74 17.85 -1.04
C SER A 39 -11.30 19.03 -1.89
N ILE A 40 -9.99 19.27 -1.98
CA ILE A 40 -9.41 20.31 -2.84
C ILE A 40 -9.08 19.80 -4.26
N GLY A 41 -9.54 18.58 -4.60
CA GLY A 41 -9.56 18.06 -5.96
C GLY A 41 -8.54 16.99 -6.28
N HIS A 42 -7.55 16.73 -5.43
CA HIS A 42 -6.53 15.72 -5.69
C HIS A 42 -7.12 14.28 -5.70
N GLU A 43 -6.51 13.42 -6.49
CA GLU A 43 -6.76 11.98 -6.49
C GLU A 43 -5.78 11.30 -5.55
N VAL A 44 -6.25 10.38 -4.71
CA VAL A 44 -5.40 9.67 -3.73
C VAL A 44 -5.65 8.18 -3.82
N LEU A 45 -4.56 7.42 -3.95
CA LEU A 45 -4.50 5.98 -3.77
C LEU A 45 -3.69 5.69 -2.50
N LEU A 46 -4.22 4.81 -1.66
CA LEU A 46 -3.57 4.39 -0.42
C LEU A 46 -3.02 2.97 -0.57
N VAL A 47 -1.77 2.77 -0.21
CA VAL A 47 -1.17 1.44 -0.04
C VAL A 47 -0.96 1.24 1.46
N SER A 48 -1.62 0.24 2.02
CA SER A 48 -1.65 0.06 3.47
C SER A 48 -1.15 -1.32 3.86
N SER A 49 -0.22 -1.36 4.79
CA SER A 49 0.10 -2.56 5.57
C SER A 49 -0.85 -2.70 6.77
N GLY A 50 -0.61 -3.69 7.64
CA GLY A 50 -1.28 -3.80 8.93
C GLY A 50 -2.33 -4.90 9.03
N ALA A 51 -2.55 -5.70 7.98
CA ALA A 51 -3.52 -6.81 8.02
C ALA A 51 -3.19 -7.84 9.11
N VAL A 52 -1.95 -8.30 9.20
CA VAL A 52 -1.51 -9.25 10.24
C VAL A 52 -1.73 -8.69 11.65
N GLY A 53 -1.39 -7.42 11.87
CA GLY A 53 -1.62 -6.76 13.17
C GLY A 53 -3.10 -6.68 13.54
N ALA A 54 -3.95 -6.34 12.56
CA ALA A 54 -5.40 -6.37 12.75
C ALA A 54 -5.92 -7.79 13.07
N GLY A 55 -5.31 -8.81 12.45
CA GLY A 55 -5.64 -10.20 12.72
C GLY A 55 -5.26 -10.65 14.13
N ARG A 56 -4.10 -10.26 14.61
CA ARG A 56 -3.64 -10.54 16.00
C ARG A 56 -4.52 -9.94 17.07
N GLU A 57 -5.27 -8.87 16.77
CA GLU A 57 -6.25 -8.31 17.69
C GLU A 57 -7.52 -9.18 17.83
N LEU A 58 -7.84 -9.97 16.81
CA LEU A 58 -9.07 -10.75 16.71
C LEU A 58 -8.86 -12.22 17.01
N PHE A 59 -7.67 -12.73 16.70
CA PHE A 59 -7.42 -14.17 16.70
C PHE A 59 -5.99 -14.48 17.10
N SER A 60 -5.82 -15.49 17.94
CA SER A 60 -4.50 -16.01 18.34
C SER A 60 -4.19 -17.26 17.54
N VAL A 61 -3.02 -17.31 16.93
CA VAL A 61 -2.50 -18.48 16.20
C VAL A 61 -1.29 -18.99 16.95
N ASP A 62 -1.09 -20.30 16.96
CA ASP A 62 0.18 -20.88 17.39
C ASP A 62 1.25 -20.60 16.33
N GLU A 63 2.17 -19.72 16.66
CA GLU A 63 3.28 -19.30 15.78
C GLU A 63 4.52 -20.23 15.93
N SER A 64 4.45 -21.28 16.78
CA SER A 64 5.58 -22.19 17.02
C SER A 64 5.84 -23.16 15.86
N GLY A 65 4.90 -23.29 14.92
CA GLY A 65 4.96 -24.18 13.77
C GLY A 65 5.29 -23.48 12.45
N ASN A 66 4.38 -23.58 11.47
CA ASN A 66 4.54 -22.97 10.16
C ASN A 66 4.25 -21.45 10.23
N THR A 67 5.29 -20.65 10.28
CA THR A 67 5.20 -19.18 10.38
C THR A 67 4.49 -18.54 9.18
N LEU A 68 4.66 -19.10 7.96
CA LEU A 68 3.97 -18.63 6.76
C LEU A 68 2.46 -18.86 6.87
N ALA A 69 2.03 -20.06 7.25
CA ALA A 69 0.60 -20.36 7.40
C ALA A 69 -0.03 -19.50 8.49
N SER A 70 0.65 -19.30 9.61
CA SER A 70 0.19 -18.42 10.69
C SER A 70 0.04 -17.00 10.22
N HIS A 71 1.00 -16.48 9.45
CA HIS A 71 0.94 -15.15 8.84
C HIS A 71 -0.25 -15.02 7.89
N GLN A 72 -0.43 -15.98 6.98
CA GLN A 72 -1.54 -16.00 6.02
C GLN A 72 -2.92 -16.03 6.71
N ILE A 73 -3.06 -16.83 7.78
CA ILE A 73 -4.29 -16.87 8.59
C ILE A 73 -4.57 -15.49 9.21
N LEU A 74 -3.57 -14.92 9.88
CA LEU A 74 -3.72 -13.63 10.54
C LEU A 74 -4.01 -12.51 9.52
N ALA A 75 -3.32 -12.50 8.39
CA ALA A 75 -3.56 -11.55 7.31
C ALA A 75 -4.98 -11.68 6.77
N SER A 76 -5.47 -12.90 6.54
CA SER A 76 -6.82 -13.15 6.01
C SER A 76 -7.91 -12.62 6.94
N VAL A 77 -7.81 -12.93 8.23
CA VAL A 77 -8.76 -12.44 9.25
C VAL A 77 -8.64 -10.93 9.42
N GLY A 78 -7.41 -10.44 9.48
CA GLY A 78 -7.13 -9.04 9.75
C GLY A 78 -7.41 -8.11 8.58
N GLN A 79 -7.31 -8.60 7.33
CA GLN A 79 -7.60 -7.78 6.15
C GLN A 79 -9.05 -7.29 6.15
N ALA A 80 -10.00 -8.16 6.51
CA ALA A 80 -11.42 -7.78 6.63
C ALA A 80 -11.61 -6.69 7.70
N LYS A 81 -10.93 -6.82 8.83
CA LYS A 81 -10.96 -5.83 9.91
C LYS A 81 -10.33 -4.51 9.48
N LEU A 82 -9.17 -4.57 8.83
CA LEU A 82 -8.42 -3.39 8.38
C LEU A 82 -9.25 -2.54 7.40
N ILE A 83 -9.84 -3.18 6.38
CA ILE A 83 -10.67 -2.45 5.41
C ILE A 83 -11.92 -1.86 6.05
N GLN A 84 -12.52 -2.54 7.04
CA GLN A 84 -13.64 -2.01 7.79
C GLN A 84 -13.25 -0.75 8.57
N ILE A 85 -12.09 -0.75 9.26
CA ILE A 85 -11.58 0.42 9.98
C ILE A 85 -11.42 1.61 9.04
N TYR A 86 -10.81 1.41 7.87
CA TYR A 86 -10.66 2.47 6.88
C TYR A 86 -12.02 2.95 6.36
N SER A 87 -12.91 2.02 6.03
CA SER A 87 -14.26 2.35 5.54
C SER A 87 -15.01 3.22 6.55
N ASP A 88 -15.04 2.83 7.82
CA ASP A 88 -15.71 3.57 8.89
C ASP A 88 -15.08 4.94 9.12
N SER A 89 -13.76 5.02 9.02
CA SER A 89 -13.03 6.27 9.21
C SER A 89 -13.26 7.24 8.05
N PHE A 90 -13.17 6.79 6.81
CA PHE A 90 -13.44 7.61 5.62
C PHE A 90 -14.90 7.99 5.49
N MET A 91 -15.83 7.15 5.94
CA MET A 91 -17.27 7.43 5.91
C MET A 91 -17.64 8.68 6.73
N LYS A 92 -16.92 8.96 7.83
CA LYS A 92 -17.07 10.21 8.62
C LYS A 92 -16.85 11.46 7.77
N HIS A 93 -16.08 11.33 6.67
CA HIS A 93 -15.79 12.38 5.72
C HIS A 93 -16.56 12.23 4.38
N LYS A 94 -17.64 11.42 4.37
CA LYS A 94 -18.45 11.14 3.17
C LYS A 94 -17.61 10.65 2.00
N THR A 95 -16.60 9.85 2.28
CA THR A 95 -15.65 9.33 1.31
C THR A 95 -15.80 7.82 1.22
N ASN A 96 -16.04 7.32 0.01
CA ASN A 96 -16.09 5.88 -0.25
C ASN A 96 -14.67 5.34 -0.46
N VAL A 97 -14.47 4.10 -0.08
CA VAL A 97 -13.23 3.36 -0.29
C VAL A 97 -13.49 2.10 -1.11
N ALA A 98 -12.46 1.59 -1.76
CA ALA A 98 -12.50 0.29 -2.43
C ALA A 98 -11.27 -0.52 -2.04
N GLN A 99 -11.47 -1.76 -1.63
CA GLN A 99 -10.37 -2.69 -1.36
C GLN A 99 -9.84 -3.27 -2.67
N ILE A 100 -8.51 -3.34 -2.79
CA ILE A 100 -7.82 -4.03 -3.88
C ILE A 100 -6.69 -4.84 -3.26
N LEU A 101 -6.65 -6.13 -3.57
CA LEU A 101 -5.57 -7.02 -3.15
C LEU A 101 -4.81 -7.48 -4.40
N LEU A 102 -3.51 -7.29 -4.38
CA LEU A 102 -2.63 -7.59 -5.50
C LEU A 102 -1.42 -8.37 -5.02
N THR A 103 -0.84 -9.12 -5.94
CA THR A 103 0.49 -9.70 -5.78
C THR A 103 1.46 -9.07 -6.77
N ARG A 104 2.74 -9.25 -6.54
CA ARG A 104 3.79 -8.86 -7.49
C ARG A 104 3.58 -9.50 -8.87
N GLY A 105 3.13 -10.75 -8.91
CA GLY A 105 2.88 -11.49 -10.14
C GLY A 105 1.79 -10.87 -11.03
N ASP A 106 0.85 -10.12 -10.45
CA ASP A 106 -0.23 -9.48 -11.21
C ASP A 106 0.28 -8.40 -12.17
N PHE A 107 1.43 -7.80 -11.90
CA PHE A 107 2.04 -6.79 -12.76
C PHE A 107 2.81 -7.39 -13.93
N GLY A 108 3.21 -8.66 -13.88
CA GLY A 108 3.94 -9.36 -14.94
C GLY A 108 3.07 -9.75 -16.14
N LEU A 109 1.76 -9.83 -15.96
CA LEU A 109 0.83 -10.24 -16.99
C LEU A 109 0.13 -9.03 -17.61
N ARG A 110 0.36 -8.76 -18.90
CA ARG A 110 -0.23 -7.62 -19.62
C ARG A 110 -1.74 -7.46 -19.40
N LYS A 111 -2.49 -8.56 -19.39
CA LYS A 111 -3.95 -8.53 -19.19
C LYS A 111 -4.30 -8.07 -17.77
N SER A 112 -3.64 -8.60 -16.76
CA SER A 112 -3.84 -8.21 -15.35
C SER A 112 -3.44 -6.76 -15.17
N TYR A 113 -2.27 -6.36 -15.67
CA TYR A 113 -1.76 -4.99 -15.63
C TYR A 113 -2.79 -3.98 -16.18
N LEU A 114 -3.37 -4.23 -17.36
CA LEU A 114 -4.37 -3.35 -17.97
C LEU A 114 -5.67 -3.32 -17.17
N ASN A 115 -6.11 -4.46 -16.63
CA ASN A 115 -7.32 -4.52 -15.80
C ASN A 115 -7.15 -3.76 -14.49
N ILE A 116 -6.00 -3.93 -13.81
CA ILE A 116 -5.69 -3.18 -12.59
C ILE A 116 -5.70 -1.68 -12.87
N ARG A 117 -4.99 -1.26 -13.92
CA ARG A 117 -4.96 0.15 -14.34
C ARG A 117 -6.34 0.71 -14.58
N ASN A 118 -7.14 0.04 -15.42
CA ASN A 118 -8.49 0.48 -15.74
C ASN A 118 -9.38 0.58 -14.49
N THR A 119 -9.28 -0.38 -13.59
CA THR A 119 -10.03 -0.38 -12.33
C THR A 119 -9.64 0.82 -11.46
N LEU A 120 -8.34 1.03 -11.25
CA LEU A 120 -7.82 2.13 -10.45
C LEU A 120 -8.20 3.50 -11.04
N GLU A 121 -8.03 3.69 -12.35
CA GLU A 121 -8.41 4.92 -13.03
C GLU A 121 -9.90 5.23 -12.88
N ASN A 122 -10.76 4.20 -12.98
CA ASN A 122 -12.20 4.38 -12.79
C ASN A 122 -12.54 4.72 -11.32
N LEU A 123 -11.94 4.04 -10.35
CA LEU A 123 -12.16 4.35 -8.93
C LEU A 123 -11.79 5.81 -8.62
N LEU A 124 -10.62 6.25 -9.08
CA LEU A 124 -10.16 7.63 -8.89
C LEU A 124 -11.10 8.63 -9.58
N LYS A 125 -11.54 8.34 -10.82
CA LYS A 125 -12.52 9.15 -11.55
C LYS A 125 -13.85 9.29 -10.81
N TYR A 126 -14.32 8.21 -10.18
CA TYR A 126 -15.53 8.23 -9.34
C TYR A 126 -15.26 8.77 -7.92
N ARG A 127 -14.06 9.29 -7.67
CA ARG A 127 -13.66 9.86 -6.39
C ARG A 127 -13.75 8.86 -5.23
N ILE A 128 -13.55 7.59 -5.51
CA ILE A 128 -13.40 6.53 -4.53
C ILE A 128 -11.91 6.40 -4.19
N VAL A 129 -11.55 6.22 -2.92
CA VAL A 129 -10.16 5.96 -2.52
C VAL A 129 -9.87 4.48 -2.67
N PRO A 130 -9.00 4.07 -3.61
CA PRO A 130 -8.50 2.71 -3.63
C PRO A 130 -7.58 2.51 -2.42
N ILE A 131 -7.84 1.46 -1.64
CA ILE A 131 -6.95 0.99 -0.57
C ILE A 131 -6.39 -0.34 -1.03
N VAL A 132 -5.11 -0.32 -1.37
CA VAL A 132 -4.41 -1.48 -1.91
C VAL A 132 -3.55 -2.09 -0.82
N ASN A 133 -3.58 -3.41 -0.72
CA ASN A 133 -2.65 -4.19 0.09
C ASN A 133 -2.18 -5.39 -0.71
N GLU A 134 -1.12 -6.03 -0.25
CA GLU A 134 -0.72 -7.32 -0.78
C GLU A 134 -1.78 -8.38 -0.51
N ASN A 135 -1.89 -9.33 -1.41
CA ASN A 135 -2.72 -10.53 -1.22
C ASN A 135 -1.89 -11.61 -0.51
N ASP A 136 -1.75 -11.46 0.79
CA ASP A 136 -0.94 -12.34 1.64
C ASP A 136 -1.34 -13.83 1.53
N VAL A 137 -2.58 -14.12 1.12
CA VAL A 137 -3.07 -15.51 0.99
C VAL A 137 -2.35 -16.29 -0.10
N VAL A 138 -1.98 -15.60 -1.17
CA VAL A 138 -1.33 -16.23 -2.35
C VAL A 138 0.12 -15.77 -2.53
N ALA A 139 0.58 -14.79 -1.77
CA ALA A 139 1.97 -14.37 -1.76
C ALA A 139 2.83 -15.42 -1.05
N THR A 140 3.82 -15.96 -1.75
CA THR A 140 4.71 -17.01 -1.24
C THR A 140 6.15 -16.54 -1.08
N GLU A 141 6.48 -15.35 -1.57
CA GLU A 141 7.86 -14.86 -1.72
C GLU A 141 8.40 -14.07 -0.51
N GLU A 142 7.60 -13.90 0.55
CA GLU A 142 7.91 -12.99 1.68
C GLU A 142 9.07 -13.42 2.59
N LEU A 143 9.58 -14.64 2.48
CA LEU A 143 10.58 -15.15 3.43
C LEU A 143 12.02 -14.74 3.12
N ASP A 144 12.31 -14.22 1.91
CA ASP A 144 13.70 -14.04 1.48
C ASP A 144 14.16 -12.59 1.23
N LEU A 145 13.29 -11.59 1.27
CA LEU A 145 13.69 -10.21 0.98
C LEU A 145 13.26 -9.25 2.09
N ASN A 146 14.23 -8.63 2.75
CA ASN A 146 14.09 -7.58 3.77
C ASN A 146 13.48 -6.25 3.27
N PHE A 147 12.84 -6.23 2.11
CA PHE A 147 12.10 -5.08 1.60
C PHE A 147 10.60 -5.33 1.81
N GLY A 148 9.95 -4.48 2.57
CA GLY A 148 8.51 -4.55 2.76
C GLY A 148 7.80 -4.54 1.40
N ASP A 149 7.09 -5.62 1.07
CA ASP A 149 6.47 -5.84 -0.23
C ASP A 149 5.55 -4.69 -0.65
N ASN A 150 4.91 -4.04 0.30
CA ASN A 150 4.08 -2.86 0.07
C ASN A 150 4.86 -1.60 -0.41
N ASP A 151 6.18 -1.51 -0.19
CA ASP A 151 6.98 -0.41 -0.73
C ASP A 151 7.14 -0.56 -2.25
N LEU A 152 7.50 -1.76 -2.69
CA LEU A 152 7.61 -2.09 -4.10
C LEU A 152 6.23 -2.03 -4.80
N LEU A 153 5.19 -2.55 -4.13
CA LEU A 153 3.81 -2.45 -4.61
C LEU A 153 3.40 -0.98 -4.83
N ALA A 154 3.75 -0.08 -3.91
CA ALA A 154 3.46 1.35 -4.05
C ALA A 154 4.19 1.98 -5.24
N VAL A 155 5.44 1.59 -5.51
CA VAL A 155 6.20 2.05 -6.69
C VAL A 155 5.54 1.56 -7.98
N TYR A 156 5.16 0.28 -8.06
CA TYR A 156 4.44 -0.25 -9.22
C TYR A 156 3.12 0.47 -9.47
N LEU A 157 2.35 0.70 -8.42
CA LEU A 157 1.07 1.41 -8.52
C LEU A 157 1.25 2.87 -8.91
N ALA A 158 2.22 3.57 -8.36
CA ALA A 158 2.53 4.96 -8.72
C ALA A 158 2.89 5.07 -10.21
N THR A 159 3.70 4.15 -10.71
CA THR A 159 4.08 4.07 -12.12
C THR A 159 2.85 3.73 -13.00
N LEU A 160 2.07 2.72 -12.60
CA LEU A 160 0.90 2.23 -13.32
C LEU A 160 -0.14 3.31 -13.59
N ILE A 161 -0.43 4.14 -12.58
CA ILE A 161 -1.46 5.19 -12.66
C ILE A 161 -0.89 6.56 -13.05
N GLY A 162 0.42 6.67 -13.30
CA GLY A 162 1.08 7.94 -13.59
C GLY A 162 0.92 8.95 -12.45
N ALA A 163 1.28 8.54 -11.23
CA ALA A 163 1.18 9.40 -10.06
C ALA A 163 2.18 10.57 -10.14
N ASP A 164 1.73 11.77 -9.73
CA ASP A 164 2.60 12.95 -9.65
C ASP A 164 3.56 12.86 -8.44
N GLN A 165 3.14 12.19 -7.37
CA GLN A 165 3.92 12.03 -6.14
C GLN A 165 3.62 10.70 -5.46
N LEU A 166 4.66 10.11 -4.88
CA LEU A 166 4.61 8.95 -4.02
C LEU A 166 5.17 9.32 -2.64
N PHE A 167 4.37 9.10 -1.61
CA PHE A 167 4.75 9.34 -0.21
C PHE A 167 4.90 8.02 0.52
N PHE A 168 6.01 7.86 1.22
CA PHE A 168 6.23 6.76 2.16
C PHE A 168 6.09 7.30 3.58
N LEU A 169 5.04 6.88 4.29
CA LEU A 169 4.91 7.12 5.72
C LEU A 169 5.59 5.96 6.45
N THR A 170 6.72 6.25 7.03
CA THR A 170 7.58 5.28 7.70
C THR A 170 8.18 5.88 8.96
N VAL A 171 8.58 5.03 9.90
CA VAL A 171 9.35 5.44 11.08
C VAL A 171 10.86 5.54 10.77
N ALA A 172 11.29 5.03 9.62
CA ALA A 172 12.67 5.14 9.18
C ALA A 172 13.00 6.59 8.80
N PRO A 173 14.22 7.09 9.10
CA PRO A 173 14.61 8.48 8.83
C PRO A 173 14.78 8.80 7.34
N GLY A 174 14.56 7.83 6.45
CA GLY A 174 14.68 7.95 5.00
C GLY A 174 15.26 6.70 4.36
N LEU A 175 15.70 6.81 3.11
CA LEU A 175 16.39 5.73 2.42
C LEU A 175 17.82 5.61 2.97
N LEU A 176 18.17 4.43 3.47
CA LEU A 176 19.49 4.16 4.03
C LEU A 176 20.38 3.52 2.97
N LYS A 177 21.61 4.01 2.84
CA LYS A 177 22.69 3.38 2.08
C LYS A 177 23.56 2.60 3.07
N GLU A 178 24.13 1.47 2.68
CA GLU A 178 24.83 0.53 3.57
C GLU A 178 25.85 1.14 4.55
N GLU A 179 26.32 2.37 4.33
CA GLU A 179 27.28 3.06 5.23
C GLU A 179 27.00 4.57 5.41
N SER A 180 25.84 5.07 4.99
CA SER A 180 25.49 6.50 5.14
C SER A 180 24.00 6.68 5.39
N PRO A 181 23.62 7.57 6.31
CA PRO A 181 22.26 7.57 6.84
C PRO A 181 21.17 8.07 5.88
N VAL A 182 21.45 8.77 4.80
CA VAL A 182 20.39 9.28 3.89
C VAL A 182 20.91 9.44 2.47
N VAL A 183 20.18 8.90 1.50
CA VAL A 183 20.41 9.18 0.07
C VAL A 183 19.66 10.46 -0.30
N PRO A 184 20.33 11.49 -0.84
CA PRO A 184 19.67 12.72 -1.29
C PRO A 184 18.66 12.46 -2.41
N PRO A 185 17.56 13.23 -2.52
CA PRO A 185 16.53 13.06 -3.54
C PRO A 185 17.06 13.00 -4.97
N ALA A 186 18.12 13.73 -5.28
CA ALA A 186 18.76 13.75 -6.61
C ALA A 186 19.40 12.41 -7.02
N GLU A 187 19.79 11.55 -6.06
CA GLU A 187 20.33 10.23 -6.37
C GLU A 187 19.24 9.17 -6.57
N LEU A 188 18.02 9.44 -6.14
CA LEU A 188 16.86 8.53 -6.30
C LEU A 188 16.36 8.53 -7.73
N GLU A 189 16.40 9.68 -8.43
CA GLU A 189 15.95 9.80 -9.83
C GLU A 189 16.78 8.96 -10.80
N GLN A 190 18.03 8.63 -10.47
CA GLN A 190 18.92 7.84 -11.33
C GLN A 190 18.76 6.32 -11.17
N LYS A 191 18.02 5.84 -10.17
CA LYS A 191 17.84 4.41 -9.86
C LYS A 191 16.48 3.83 -10.21
N VAL A 192 15.58 4.64 -10.76
CA VAL A 192 14.32 4.12 -11.31
C VAL A 192 14.66 3.37 -12.61
N ALA A 193 14.31 2.09 -12.65
CA ALA A 193 14.65 1.18 -13.75
C ALA A 193 14.30 1.78 -15.13
N PRO A 194 15.09 1.45 -16.16
CA PRO A 194 14.84 1.91 -17.52
C PRO A 194 13.46 1.45 -18.00
N PRO A 195 12.81 2.21 -18.90
CA PRO A 195 11.55 1.81 -19.47
C PRO A 195 11.67 0.43 -20.11
N ILE A 196 10.67 -0.41 -19.90
CA ILE A 196 10.56 -1.74 -20.51
C ILE A 196 10.59 -1.51 -22.04
N GLU A 197 11.67 -1.90 -22.69
CA GLU A 197 11.77 -1.89 -24.15
C GLU A 197 10.63 -2.77 -24.68
N SER A 198 9.82 -2.18 -25.55
CA SER A 198 8.82 -2.91 -26.31
C SER A 198 9.55 -3.88 -27.23
N SER A 199 9.61 -5.16 -26.87
CA SER A 199 9.98 -6.20 -27.84
C SER A 199 8.93 -6.20 -28.94
N SER A 200 9.29 -5.59 -30.06
CA SER A 200 8.61 -5.79 -31.34
C SER A 200 9.03 -7.17 -31.84
N ASP A 201 8.25 -8.17 -31.55
CA ASP A 201 8.35 -9.45 -32.25
C ASP A 201 7.53 -9.38 -33.52
N ASN A 202 8.21 -9.67 -34.61
CA ASN A 202 7.70 -9.94 -35.95
C ASN A 202 6.76 -11.14 -35.97
#